data_deb7ced6481fef8329caf78b6fb47a0b
#
_entry.id   deb7ced6481fef8329caf78b6fb47a0b
#
_cell.length_a   1.000
_cell.length_b   1.000
_cell.length_c   1.000
_cell.angle_alpha   90.00
_cell.angle_beta   90.00
_cell.angle_gamma   90.00
#
_symmetry.space_group_name_H-M   'P 1'
#
loop_
_entity.id
_entity.type
_entity.pdbx_description
1 polymer ?
#
loop_
_entity_poly.entity_id
_entity_poly.type
_entity_poly.pdbx_seq_one_letter_code
_entity_poly.pdbx_strand_id
1 'polypeptide(L)'
;VGVLTNSAKTPLFSAEERVNILADVTKDIGNVTIKAFDGLSVDFARNCGAQFMVRGLRAITDFDYELQMSQTNRILRSDIDTIFLSTSLEYAYLSSTTVKEIASYHGDISKFVPESVIEKIYQKWKCQSRIEKVRSTKQSVRHL
;
A
#
# COMPACT_ATOMS: atom_id res chain seq x y z
N VAL A 1 -3.37 12.32 1.23
CA VAL A 1 -2.98 10.91 1.42
C VAL A 1 -1.48 10.81 1.35
N GLY A 2 -0.86 10.18 2.38
CA GLY A 2 0.58 9.94 2.44
C GLY A 2 0.95 8.55 1.90
N VAL A 3 1.93 8.51 1.02
CA VAL A 3 2.52 7.27 0.50
C VAL A 3 3.92 7.10 1.09
N LEU A 4 4.06 6.25 2.10
CA LEU A 4 5.34 6.02 2.76
C LEU A 4 6.31 5.26 1.84
N THR A 5 7.50 5.80 1.68
CA THR A 5 8.64 5.11 1.05
C THR A 5 9.31 4.24 2.10
N ASN A 6 8.93 2.96 2.17
CA ASN A 6 9.46 2.04 3.18
C ASN A 6 10.42 1.04 2.53
N SER A 7 11.69 1.09 2.93
CA SER A 7 12.74 0.19 2.44
C SER A 7 12.66 -1.23 3.03
N ALA A 8 11.98 -1.41 4.16
CA ALA A 8 11.85 -2.71 4.84
C ALA A 8 10.81 -3.66 4.20
N LYS A 9 9.95 -3.15 3.33
CA LYS A 9 8.94 -3.94 2.61
C LYS A 9 9.22 -3.89 1.12
N THR A 10 9.01 -4.99 0.43
CA THR A 10 9.06 -5.06 -1.04
C THR A 10 7.64 -4.92 -1.60
N PRO A 11 7.14 -3.70 -1.82
CA PRO A 11 5.82 -3.49 -2.39
C PRO A 11 5.81 -3.86 -3.88
N LEU A 12 4.63 -4.23 -4.41
CA LEU A 12 4.47 -4.54 -5.85
C LEU A 12 4.75 -3.31 -6.74
N PHE A 13 4.38 -2.14 -6.26
CA PHE A 13 4.55 -0.86 -6.94
C PHE A 13 5.55 0.03 -6.20
N SER A 14 6.39 0.75 -6.94
CA SER A 14 7.26 1.80 -6.38
C SER A 14 6.44 2.90 -5.68
N ALA A 15 7.09 3.76 -4.89
CA ALA A 15 6.42 4.90 -4.27
C ALA A 15 5.77 5.83 -5.31
N GLU A 16 6.48 6.10 -6.40
CA GLU A 16 6.00 6.93 -7.52
C GLU A 16 4.79 6.28 -8.20
N GLU A 17 4.86 4.99 -8.52
CA GLU A 17 3.73 4.25 -9.10
C GLU A 17 2.51 4.28 -8.18
N ARG A 18 2.69 4.14 -6.86
CA ARG A 18 1.59 4.22 -5.89
C ARG A 18 0.97 5.62 -5.84
N VAL A 19 1.78 6.66 -5.91
CA VAL A 19 1.27 8.05 -6.00
C VAL A 19 0.43 8.22 -7.25
N ASN A 20 0.93 7.77 -8.41
CA ASN A 20 0.22 7.89 -9.68
C ASN A 20 -1.09 7.08 -9.70
N ILE A 21 -1.08 5.85 -9.15
CA ILE A 21 -2.28 5.02 -9.03
C ILE A 21 -3.32 5.70 -8.13
N LEU A 22 -2.91 6.22 -6.97
CA LEU A 22 -3.82 6.89 -6.06
C LEU A 22 -4.37 8.19 -6.65
N ALA A 23 -3.55 8.98 -7.34
CA ALA A 23 -4.01 10.18 -8.03
C ALA A 23 -5.06 9.86 -9.11
N ASP A 24 -4.84 8.78 -9.85
CA ASP A 24 -5.77 8.28 -10.88
C ASP A 24 -7.13 7.87 -10.26
N VAL A 25 -7.08 7.08 -9.18
CA VAL A 25 -8.28 6.55 -8.51
C VAL A 25 -9.08 7.64 -7.79
N THR A 26 -8.41 8.72 -7.37
CA THR A 26 -9.05 9.82 -6.63
C THR A 26 -9.26 11.10 -7.45
N LYS A 27 -9.02 11.06 -8.77
CA LYS A 27 -9.08 12.24 -9.65
C LYS A 27 -10.40 13.01 -9.59
N ASP A 28 -11.50 12.30 -9.36
CA ASP A 28 -12.84 12.88 -9.28
C ASP A 28 -13.18 13.40 -7.85
N ILE A 29 -12.24 13.33 -6.90
CA ILE A 29 -12.39 13.82 -5.53
C ILE A 29 -11.55 15.09 -5.37
N GLY A 30 -12.18 16.24 -5.53
CA GLY A 30 -11.50 17.54 -5.65
C GLY A 30 -10.67 18.02 -4.44
N ASN A 31 -10.86 17.43 -3.26
CA ASN A 31 -10.18 17.80 -2.02
C ASN A 31 -9.14 16.76 -1.56
N VAL A 32 -8.67 15.88 -2.45
CA VAL A 32 -7.65 14.89 -2.17
C VAL A 32 -6.31 15.27 -2.79
N THR A 33 -5.24 15.24 -1.99
CA THR A 33 -3.86 15.42 -2.44
C THR A 33 -3.06 14.18 -2.09
N ILE A 34 -2.26 13.67 -3.02
CA ILE A 34 -1.40 12.51 -2.83
C ILE A 34 0.06 12.97 -2.76
N LYS A 35 0.80 12.55 -1.73
CA LYS A 35 2.23 12.87 -1.57
C LYS A 35 3.01 11.64 -1.12
N ALA A 36 4.17 11.40 -1.73
CA ALA A 36 5.15 10.47 -1.19
C ALA A 36 5.90 11.14 -0.02
N PHE A 37 6.29 10.34 0.96
CA PHE A 37 7.13 10.80 2.06
C PHE A 37 8.05 9.68 2.54
N ASP A 38 9.12 10.08 3.21
CA ASP A 38 10.04 9.21 3.92
C ASP A 38 10.08 9.62 5.40
N GLY A 39 10.43 8.67 6.29
CA GLY A 39 10.51 8.91 7.72
C GLY A 39 9.17 8.68 8.47
N LEU A 40 8.96 9.42 9.55
CA LEU A 40 7.83 9.21 10.45
C LEU A 40 6.53 9.80 9.90
N SER A 41 5.45 9.04 10.00
CA SER A 41 4.11 9.46 9.56
C SER A 41 3.60 10.70 10.28
N VAL A 42 3.95 10.88 11.56
CA VAL A 42 3.57 12.08 12.34
C VAL A 42 4.30 13.33 11.88
N ASP A 43 5.56 13.22 11.49
CA ASP A 43 6.30 14.36 10.96
C ASP A 43 5.76 14.77 9.59
N PHE A 44 5.41 13.78 8.76
CA PHE A 44 4.72 14.04 7.50
C PHE A 44 3.36 14.72 7.71
N ALA A 45 2.55 14.24 8.65
CA ALA A 45 1.26 14.83 8.98
C ALA A 45 1.41 16.29 9.41
N ARG A 46 2.37 16.58 10.30
CA ARG A 46 2.68 17.94 10.75
C ARG A 46 3.13 18.84 9.60
N ASN A 47 4.01 18.36 8.74
CA ASN A 47 4.50 19.11 7.57
C ASN A 47 3.37 19.41 6.56
N CYS A 48 2.29 18.63 6.59
CA CYS A 48 1.08 18.87 5.81
C CYS A 48 0.08 19.79 6.52
N GLY A 49 0.35 20.24 7.75
CA GLY A 49 -0.58 21.01 8.57
C GLY A 49 -1.78 20.19 9.06
N ALA A 50 -1.68 18.87 9.08
CA ALA A 50 -2.74 18.00 9.54
C ALA A 50 -2.73 17.88 11.07
N GLN A 51 -3.91 17.89 11.68
CA GLN A 51 -4.11 17.64 13.11
C GLN A 51 -4.50 16.19 13.40
N PHE A 52 -4.95 15.47 12.37
CA PHE A 52 -5.41 14.09 12.50
C PHE A 52 -4.81 13.20 11.42
N MET A 53 -4.48 11.97 11.81
CA MET A 53 -4.22 10.86 10.90
C MET A 53 -5.44 9.93 10.91
N VAL A 54 -5.93 9.56 9.73
CA VAL A 54 -7.03 8.60 9.59
C VAL A 54 -6.44 7.23 9.27
N ARG A 55 -6.82 6.22 10.05
CA ARG A 55 -6.38 4.82 9.90
C ARG A 55 -7.59 3.90 9.78
N GLY A 56 -7.50 2.91 8.89
CA GLY A 56 -8.54 1.89 8.73
C GLY A 56 -8.28 0.68 9.61
N LEU A 57 -9.32 0.16 10.26
CA LEU A 57 -9.30 -1.10 11.01
C LEU A 57 -10.13 -2.14 10.27
N ARG A 58 -9.53 -3.29 9.94
CA ARG A 58 -10.19 -4.38 9.21
C ARG A 58 -10.57 -5.55 10.12
N ALA A 59 -9.62 -5.98 10.95
CA ALA A 59 -9.78 -7.12 11.84
C ALA A 59 -9.21 -6.80 13.23
N ILE A 60 -9.55 -7.63 14.22
CA ILE A 60 -9.05 -7.47 15.60
C ILE A 60 -7.52 -7.47 15.65
N THR A 61 -6.87 -8.27 14.80
CA THR A 61 -5.41 -8.33 14.70
C THR A 61 -4.75 -7.03 14.24
N ASP A 62 -5.45 -6.19 13.50
CA ASP A 62 -4.94 -4.87 13.07
C ASP A 62 -5.01 -3.86 14.24
N PHE A 63 -5.99 -4.02 15.14
CA PHE A 63 -6.29 -3.04 16.19
C PHE A 63 -5.14 -2.84 17.15
N ASP A 64 -4.55 -3.90 17.67
CA ASP A 64 -3.44 -3.81 18.64
C ASP A 64 -2.24 -3.06 18.05
N TYR A 65 -1.87 -3.40 16.81
CA TYR A 65 -0.77 -2.73 16.13
C TYR A 65 -1.07 -1.25 15.84
N GLU A 66 -2.25 -0.95 15.32
CA GLU A 66 -2.65 0.43 15.00
C GLU A 66 -2.80 1.28 16.26
N LEU A 67 -3.33 0.70 17.35
CA LEU A 67 -3.42 1.38 18.65
C LEU A 67 -2.02 1.67 19.22
N GLN A 68 -1.11 0.71 19.20
CA GLN A 68 0.28 0.91 19.62
C GLN A 68 0.96 2.02 18.81
N MET A 69 0.79 2.01 17.49
CA MET A 69 1.34 3.05 16.62
C MET A 69 0.75 4.42 16.93
N SER A 70 -0.56 4.51 17.17
CA SER A 70 -1.25 5.75 17.52
C SER A 70 -0.71 6.33 18.83
N GLN A 71 -0.55 5.50 19.87
CA GLN A 71 0.01 5.93 21.16
C GLN A 71 1.46 6.38 21.02
N THR A 72 2.27 5.64 20.27
CA THR A 72 3.66 6.02 19.98
C THR A 72 3.72 7.36 19.24
N ASN A 73 2.90 7.54 18.23
CA ASN A 73 2.80 8.78 17.47
C ASN A 73 2.42 9.97 18.35
N ARG A 74 1.48 9.78 19.28
CA ARG A 74 1.07 10.82 20.22
C ARG A 74 2.16 11.21 21.22
N ILE A 75 3.01 10.25 21.63
CA ILE A 75 4.19 10.55 22.45
C ILE A 75 5.20 11.39 21.66
N LEU A 76 5.41 11.09 20.39
CA LEU A 76 6.34 11.81 19.51
C LEU A 76 5.83 13.20 19.14
N ARG A 77 4.52 13.33 18.93
CA ARG A 77 3.84 14.57 18.52
C ARG A 77 2.45 14.64 19.15
N SER A 78 2.34 15.33 20.27
CA SER A 78 1.07 15.45 21.01
C SER A 78 0.02 16.31 20.32
N ASP A 79 0.41 17.08 19.31
CA ASP A 79 -0.42 17.92 18.46
C ASP A 79 -1.09 17.17 17.29
N ILE A 80 -0.74 15.89 17.09
CA ILE A 80 -1.33 15.02 16.06
C ILE A 80 -2.07 13.87 16.73
N ASP A 81 -3.35 13.72 16.44
CA ASP A 81 -4.16 12.59 16.94
C ASP A 81 -4.49 11.60 15.83
N THR A 82 -4.99 10.41 16.19
CA THR A 82 -5.35 9.36 15.24
C THR A 82 -6.83 9.03 15.34
N ILE A 83 -7.52 9.04 14.21
CA ILE A 83 -8.93 8.63 14.08
C ILE A 83 -8.96 7.25 13.41
N PHE A 84 -9.64 6.31 14.05
CA PHE A 84 -9.85 4.97 13.51
C PHE A 84 -11.23 4.84 12.87
N LEU A 85 -11.25 4.33 11.65
CA LEU A 85 -12.48 3.99 10.94
C LEU A 85 -12.53 2.47 10.72
N SER A 86 -13.61 1.83 11.12
CA SER A 86 -13.84 0.43 10.79
C SER A 86 -14.19 0.30 9.31
N THR A 87 -13.63 -0.73 8.66
CA THR A 87 -13.98 -1.07 7.29
C THR A 87 -15.36 -1.75 7.21
N SER A 88 -15.96 -1.76 6.04
CA SER A 88 -17.14 -2.57 5.78
C SER A 88 -16.81 -4.08 5.84
N LEU A 89 -17.80 -4.91 6.16
CA LEU A 89 -17.63 -6.37 6.25
C LEU A 89 -17.09 -6.98 4.96
N GLU A 90 -17.43 -6.42 3.81
CA GLU A 90 -16.97 -6.84 2.49
C GLU A 90 -15.44 -6.81 2.37
N TYR A 91 -14.76 -5.86 3.02
CA TYR A 91 -13.31 -5.68 2.95
C TYR A 91 -12.58 -6.10 4.23
N ALA A 92 -13.29 -6.69 5.20
CA ALA A 92 -12.72 -7.03 6.51
C ALA A 92 -11.49 -7.95 6.43
N TYR A 93 -11.49 -8.86 5.48
CA TYR A 93 -10.40 -9.84 5.27
C TYR A 93 -9.53 -9.51 4.05
N LEU A 94 -9.76 -8.38 3.39
CA LEU A 94 -8.99 -7.99 2.22
C LEU A 94 -7.57 -7.58 2.62
N SER A 95 -6.57 -8.18 2.00
CA SER A 95 -5.17 -7.81 2.17
C SER A 95 -4.46 -7.70 0.83
N SER A 96 -3.42 -6.86 0.78
CA SER A 96 -2.57 -6.76 -0.41
C SER A 96 -1.84 -8.08 -0.72
N THR A 97 -1.58 -8.90 0.28
CA THR A 97 -0.96 -10.23 0.12
C THR A 97 -1.90 -11.16 -0.61
N THR A 98 -3.16 -11.26 -0.16
CA THR A 98 -4.19 -12.08 -0.81
C THR A 98 -4.44 -11.66 -2.26
N VAL A 99 -4.57 -10.35 -2.52
CA VAL A 99 -4.75 -9.86 -3.90
C VAL A 99 -3.56 -10.20 -4.79
N LYS A 100 -2.34 -10.02 -4.28
CA LYS A 100 -1.12 -10.38 -5.00
C LYS A 100 -1.06 -11.88 -5.32
N GLU A 101 -1.42 -12.72 -4.37
CA GLU A 101 -1.44 -14.18 -4.55
C GLU A 101 -2.44 -14.58 -5.63
N ILE A 102 -3.70 -14.11 -5.55
CA ILE A 102 -4.72 -14.37 -6.57
C ILE A 102 -4.23 -13.91 -7.96
N ALA A 103 -3.68 -12.70 -8.04
CA ALA A 103 -3.18 -12.14 -9.30
C ALA A 103 -2.00 -12.95 -9.88
N SER A 104 -1.13 -13.52 -9.03
CA SER A 104 0.01 -14.33 -9.46
C SER A 104 -0.42 -15.61 -10.20
N TYR A 105 -1.58 -16.12 -9.84
CA TYR A 105 -2.23 -17.27 -10.50
C TYR A 105 -3.23 -16.86 -11.59
N HIS A 106 -3.24 -15.59 -12.00
CA HIS A 106 -4.18 -15.04 -12.98
C HIS A 106 -5.66 -15.16 -12.58
N GLY A 107 -5.94 -15.25 -11.27
CA GLY A 107 -7.30 -15.25 -10.74
C GLY A 107 -7.95 -13.88 -10.84
N ASP A 108 -9.29 -13.84 -10.85
CA ASP A 108 -10.05 -12.59 -10.94
C ASP A 108 -9.93 -11.75 -9.66
N ILE A 109 -9.44 -10.52 -9.82
CA ILE A 109 -9.27 -9.55 -8.73
C ILE A 109 -10.22 -8.35 -8.83
N SER A 110 -11.21 -8.40 -9.73
CA SER A 110 -12.12 -7.28 -10.02
C SER A 110 -12.96 -6.83 -8.81
N LYS A 111 -13.22 -7.74 -7.87
CA LYS A 111 -13.96 -7.46 -6.63
C LYS A 111 -13.10 -6.84 -5.52
N PHE A 112 -11.78 -6.78 -5.71
CA PHE A 112 -10.85 -6.40 -4.65
C PHE A 112 -10.12 -5.09 -4.92
N VAL A 113 -10.06 -4.66 -6.17
CA VAL A 113 -9.35 -3.45 -6.58
C VAL A 113 -10.14 -2.67 -7.63
N PRO A 114 -9.96 -1.34 -7.72
CA PRO A 114 -10.56 -0.54 -8.78
C PRO A 114 -10.15 -1.05 -10.18
N GLU A 115 -11.05 -0.99 -11.14
CA GLU A 115 -10.84 -1.47 -12.51
C GLU A 115 -9.57 -0.89 -13.16
N SER A 116 -9.30 0.39 -12.95
CA SER A 116 -8.11 1.10 -13.45
C SER A 116 -6.78 0.55 -12.92
N VAL A 117 -6.81 -0.28 -11.86
CA VAL A 117 -5.61 -0.85 -11.22
C VAL A 117 -5.37 -2.30 -11.64
N ILE A 118 -6.39 -3.01 -12.09
CA ILE A 118 -6.34 -4.44 -12.42
C ILE A 118 -5.22 -4.75 -13.41
N GLU A 119 -5.22 -4.07 -14.55
CA GLU A 119 -4.23 -4.30 -15.61
C GLU A 119 -2.80 -3.98 -15.12
N LYS A 120 -2.63 -2.91 -14.33
CA LYS A 120 -1.34 -2.53 -13.75
C LYS A 120 -0.77 -3.65 -12.86
N ILE A 121 -1.63 -4.34 -12.10
CA ILE A 121 -1.23 -5.48 -11.26
C ILE A 121 -0.78 -6.66 -12.12
N TYR A 122 -1.55 -7.07 -13.12
CA TYR A 122 -1.19 -8.19 -13.98
C TYR A 122 0.08 -7.94 -14.78
N GLN A 123 0.31 -6.72 -15.25
CA GLN A 123 1.55 -6.36 -15.96
C GLN A 123 2.79 -6.54 -15.08
N LYS A 124 2.71 -6.21 -13.80
CA LYS A 124 3.82 -6.43 -12.84
C LYS A 124 4.18 -7.90 -12.73
N TRP A 125 3.21 -8.80 -12.69
CA TRP A 125 3.44 -10.24 -12.62
C TRP A 125 4.02 -10.80 -13.93
N LYS A 126 3.54 -10.38 -15.08
CA LYS A 126 4.11 -10.75 -16.37
C LYS A 126 5.59 -10.33 -16.50
N CYS A 127 5.92 -9.15 -15.98
CA CYS A 127 7.28 -8.64 -15.97
C CYS A 127 8.19 -9.45 -15.01
N GLN A 128 7.73 -9.77 -13.80
CA GLN A 128 8.50 -10.54 -12.82
C GLN A 128 8.77 -11.97 -13.31
N SER A 129 7.77 -12.67 -13.84
CA SER A 129 7.94 -14.02 -14.37
C SER A 129 8.93 -14.08 -15.55
N ARG A 130 9.01 -13.03 -16.34
CA ARG A 130 9.99 -12.92 -17.44
C ARG A 130 11.41 -12.72 -16.92
N ILE A 131 11.59 -11.93 -15.86
CA ILE A 131 12.89 -11.69 -15.22
C ILE A 131 13.41 -12.97 -14.55
N GLU A 132 12.55 -13.71 -13.88
CA GLU A 132 12.90 -14.98 -13.22
C GLU A 132 13.32 -16.04 -14.25
N LYS A 133 12.59 -16.18 -15.36
CA LYS A 133 12.98 -17.06 -16.47
C LYS A 133 14.35 -16.71 -17.03
N VAL A 134 14.66 -15.43 -17.23
CA VAL A 134 15.98 -15.01 -17.75
C VAL A 134 17.08 -15.27 -16.73
N ARG A 135 16.83 -15.11 -15.44
CA ARG A 135 17.79 -15.42 -14.37
C ARG A 135 18.10 -16.91 -14.27
N SER A 136 17.06 -17.77 -14.31
CA SER A 136 17.23 -19.22 -14.26
C SER A 136 18.02 -19.74 -15.46
N THR A 137 17.78 -19.23 -16.66
CA THR A 137 18.52 -19.58 -17.88
C THR A 137 20.00 -19.19 -17.80
N LYS A 138 20.30 -18.00 -17.22
CA LYS A 138 21.69 -17.56 -17.04
C LYS A 138 22.45 -18.37 -15.97
N GLN A 139 21.76 -18.93 -14.99
CA GLN A 139 22.36 -19.76 -13.95
C GLN A 139 22.69 -21.17 -14.47
N SER A 140 21.84 -21.73 -15.33
CA SER A 140 22.06 -23.02 -15.96
C SER A 140 23.25 -23.01 -16.96
N VAL A 141 23.53 -21.86 -17.59
CA VAL A 141 24.66 -21.72 -18.53
C VAL A 141 26.01 -21.52 -17.83
N ARG A 142 26.03 -21.20 -16.53
CA ARG A 142 27.26 -21.03 -15.74
C ARG A 142 27.76 -22.32 -15.09
N HIS A 143 27.04 -23.41 -15.22
CA HIS A 143 27.41 -24.74 -14.69
C HIS A 143 27.68 -25.77 -15.78
N LEU A 144 27.84 -25.34 -17.02
CA LEU A 144 28.39 -26.08 -18.16
C LEU A 144 29.78 -25.51 -18.53
#